data_35c9efb8a967ff0898195250565b8282
#
_entry.id   35c9efb8a967ff0898195250565b8282
#
_cell.length_a   1.000
_cell.length_b   1.000
_cell.length_c   1.000
_cell.angle_alpha   90.00
_cell.angle_beta   90.00
_cell.angle_gamma   90.00
#
_symmetry.space_group_name_H-M   'P 1'
#
loop_
_entity.id
_entity.type
_entity.pdbx_description
1 polymer ?
#
loop_
_entity_poly.entity_id
_entity_poly.type
_entity_poly.pdbx_seq_one_letter_code
_entity_poly.pdbx_strand_id
1 'polypeptide(L)'
;AQAEANSQIEIFDSFGSQIGWGSTDSTGNVTGYFYQVYLHGEELTFVVIDRVGNRSDEMKLNALMDTIAPKPIENIIFNENGQNFTAQAEANSFISVKNAAGEFVGYGYVDSTGNVTGYFNQVYLKGEELTFIVIDKAGNQSIEFKQNALIDDIAPNPIENIVLNENGQNFTAQAEADSRIEVKNAVGEVVGSGSTDNMGNVSGYFYQV
;
A
#
# COMPACT_ATOMS: atom_id res chain seq x y z
N ALA A 1 14.63 14.93 -28.60
CA ALA A 1 13.82 15.61 -29.63
C ALA A 1 14.34 17.03 -29.82
N GLN A 2 14.05 17.61 -31.00
CA GLN A 2 14.39 19.00 -31.30
C GLN A 2 13.14 19.70 -31.84
N ALA A 3 12.98 20.97 -31.48
CA ALA A 3 11.93 21.84 -31.98
C ALA A 3 12.46 23.30 -32.03
N GLU A 4 11.65 24.27 -32.42
CA GLU A 4 12.05 25.67 -32.41
C GLU A 4 12.57 26.11 -31.03
N ALA A 5 13.70 26.83 -31.02
CA ALA A 5 14.35 27.24 -29.79
C ALA A 5 13.47 28.18 -28.95
N ASN A 6 13.53 28.02 -27.62
CA ASN A 6 12.80 28.84 -26.66
C ASN A 6 11.26 28.82 -26.83
N SER A 7 10.72 27.69 -27.25
CA SER A 7 9.29 27.44 -27.43
C SER A 7 8.72 26.60 -26.29
N GLN A 8 7.40 26.58 -26.16
CA GLN A 8 6.67 25.68 -25.31
C GLN A 8 6.16 24.49 -26.12
N ILE A 9 5.92 23.36 -25.43
CA ILE A 9 5.35 22.17 -26.03
C ILE A 9 4.14 21.76 -25.17
N GLU A 10 3.01 21.59 -25.84
CA GLU A 10 1.82 20.98 -25.25
C GLU A 10 1.70 19.55 -25.76
N ILE A 11 1.27 18.64 -24.86
CA ILE A 11 1.11 17.23 -25.17
C ILE A 11 -0.33 16.85 -24.84
N PHE A 12 -1.00 16.21 -25.80
CA PHE A 12 -2.41 15.84 -25.71
C PHE A 12 -2.59 14.33 -25.92
N ASP A 13 -3.64 13.78 -25.33
CA ASP A 13 -4.13 12.44 -25.63
C ASP A 13 -5.00 12.42 -26.90
N SER A 14 -5.47 11.24 -27.30
CA SER A 14 -6.34 11.05 -28.47
C SER A 14 -7.72 11.72 -28.34
N PHE A 15 -8.10 12.15 -27.12
CA PHE A 15 -9.35 12.87 -26.83
C PHE A 15 -9.18 14.40 -26.84
N GLY A 16 -7.93 14.89 -27.03
CA GLY A 16 -7.59 16.30 -26.99
C GLY A 16 -7.40 16.87 -25.59
N SER A 17 -7.32 16.03 -24.56
CA SER A 17 -7.01 16.46 -23.20
C SER A 17 -5.52 16.69 -23.05
N GLN A 18 -5.10 17.82 -22.45
CA GLN A 18 -3.69 18.08 -22.19
C GLN A 18 -3.18 17.13 -21.07
N ILE A 19 -2.16 16.34 -21.40
CA ILE A 19 -1.61 15.28 -20.56
C ILE A 19 -0.16 15.50 -20.17
N GLY A 20 0.45 16.57 -20.66
CA GLY A 20 1.83 16.92 -20.35
C GLY A 20 2.24 18.22 -20.99
N TRP A 21 3.45 18.65 -20.69
CA TRP A 21 4.05 19.82 -21.31
C TRP A 21 5.58 19.72 -21.32
N GLY A 22 6.20 20.58 -22.11
CA GLY A 22 7.64 20.70 -22.22
C GLY A 22 8.08 22.07 -22.67
N SER A 23 9.37 22.24 -22.77
CA SER A 23 9.98 23.46 -23.35
C SER A 23 11.25 23.10 -24.13
N THR A 24 11.64 24.01 -25.01
CA THR A 24 12.93 23.93 -25.70
C THR A 24 13.93 24.91 -25.10
N ASP A 25 15.19 24.52 -25.09
CA ASP A 25 16.31 25.39 -24.76
C ASP A 25 16.66 26.31 -25.98
N SER A 26 17.72 27.12 -25.81
CA SER A 26 18.21 28.03 -26.86
C SER A 26 18.77 27.31 -28.09
N THR A 27 18.97 25.99 -28.01
CA THR A 27 19.46 25.14 -29.11
C THR A 27 18.38 24.27 -29.71
N GLY A 28 17.14 24.39 -29.20
CA GLY A 28 15.98 23.61 -29.65
C GLY A 28 15.88 22.21 -29.06
N ASN A 29 16.68 21.85 -28.05
CA ASN A 29 16.51 20.58 -27.36
C ASN A 29 15.26 20.62 -26.48
N VAL A 30 14.46 19.56 -26.58
CA VAL A 30 13.18 19.41 -25.85
C VAL A 30 13.39 18.70 -24.54
N THR A 31 12.86 19.28 -23.46
CA THR A 31 12.64 18.63 -22.17
C THR A 31 11.17 18.78 -21.80
N GLY A 32 10.53 17.68 -21.40
CA GLY A 32 9.11 17.70 -21.03
C GLY A 32 8.78 16.54 -20.10
N TYR A 33 7.56 16.57 -19.55
CA TYR A 33 7.04 15.55 -18.68
C TYR A 33 5.53 15.34 -18.91
N PHE A 34 5.08 14.15 -18.56
CA PHE A 34 3.68 13.76 -18.56
C PHE A 34 3.12 13.85 -17.14
N TYR A 35 1.82 14.10 -17.01
CA TYR A 35 1.13 14.15 -15.72
C TYR A 35 0.95 12.77 -15.10
N GLN A 36 1.02 11.71 -15.90
CA GLN A 36 0.95 10.31 -15.49
C GLN A 36 1.84 9.44 -16.40
N VAL A 37 1.92 8.15 -16.09
CA VAL A 37 2.66 7.17 -16.90
C VAL A 37 1.84 6.77 -18.13
N TYR A 38 2.47 6.71 -19.30
CA TYR A 38 1.89 6.28 -20.57
C TYR A 38 2.74 5.12 -21.11
N LEU A 39 2.27 3.88 -20.94
CA LEU A 39 2.99 2.66 -21.29
C LEU A 39 2.14 1.62 -22.04
N HIS A 40 1.00 2.03 -22.61
CA HIS A 40 0.08 1.13 -23.32
C HIS A 40 0.00 1.43 -24.82
N GLY A 41 0.99 2.14 -25.36
CA GLY A 41 1.02 2.51 -26.76
C GLY A 41 -0.01 3.57 -27.15
N GLU A 42 -0.46 4.38 -26.18
CA GLU A 42 -1.41 5.47 -26.40
C GLU A 42 -0.90 6.45 -27.46
N GLU A 43 -1.77 6.94 -28.34
CA GLU A 43 -1.43 8.00 -29.28
C GLU A 43 -1.28 9.34 -28.54
N LEU A 44 -0.11 9.95 -28.69
CA LEU A 44 0.25 11.23 -28.10
C LEU A 44 0.38 12.28 -29.20
N THR A 45 -0.23 13.44 -29.02
CA THR A 45 -0.14 14.57 -29.95
C THR A 45 0.71 15.68 -29.35
N PHE A 46 1.72 16.12 -30.03
CA PHE A 46 2.64 17.17 -29.63
C PHE A 46 2.43 18.41 -30.48
N VAL A 47 2.34 19.58 -29.84
CA VAL A 47 2.23 20.88 -30.51
C VAL A 47 3.27 21.82 -29.92
N VAL A 48 4.06 22.45 -30.79
CA VAL A 48 5.05 23.48 -30.40
C VAL A 48 4.37 24.86 -30.47
N ILE A 49 4.61 25.68 -29.45
CA ILE A 49 4.08 27.05 -29.37
C ILE A 49 5.25 28.00 -29.22
N ASP A 50 5.42 28.92 -30.18
CA ASP A 50 6.46 29.93 -30.14
C ASP A 50 6.19 31.02 -29.07
N ARG A 51 7.13 31.95 -28.91
CA ARG A 51 7.04 33.04 -27.93
C ARG A 51 5.89 34.02 -28.15
N VAL A 52 5.35 34.09 -29.38
CA VAL A 52 4.24 35.00 -29.72
C VAL A 52 2.90 34.27 -29.84
N GLY A 53 2.89 32.95 -29.54
CA GLY A 53 1.67 32.15 -29.46
C GLY A 53 1.28 31.44 -30.76
N ASN A 54 2.13 31.42 -31.80
CA ASN A 54 1.85 30.61 -32.99
C ASN A 54 2.04 29.14 -32.67
N ARG A 55 1.18 28.30 -33.23
CA ARG A 55 1.16 26.85 -33.04
C ARG A 55 1.68 26.13 -34.28
N SER A 56 2.49 25.10 -34.07
CA SER A 56 2.92 24.20 -35.15
C SER A 56 1.78 23.30 -35.61
N ASP A 57 1.98 22.59 -36.70
CA ASP A 57 1.21 21.40 -37.02
C ASP A 57 1.37 20.34 -35.92
N GLU A 58 0.37 19.48 -35.79
CA GLU A 58 0.37 18.38 -34.84
C GLU A 58 1.37 17.30 -35.25
N MET A 59 2.20 16.86 -34.30
CA MET A 59 3.03 15.66 -34.43
C MET A 59 2.46 14.56 -33.55
N LYS A 60 2.18 13.40 -34.17
CA LYS A 60 1.63 12.23 -33.44
C LYS A 60 2.68 11.16 -33.28
N LEU A 61 2.73 10.58 -32.10
CA LEU A 61 3.63 9.48 -31.74
C LEU A 61 2.93 8.58 -30.73
N ASN A 62 3.08 7.27 -30.88
CA ASN A 62 2.61 6.35 -29.87
C ASN A 62 3.59 6.31 -28.69
N ALA A 63 3.05 6.30 -27.48
CA ALA A 63 3.80 6.03 -26.27
C ALA A 63 4.44 4.63 -26.33
N LEU A 64 5.40 4.39 -25.46
CA LEU A 64 5.95 3.05 -25.32
C LEU A 64 4.86 2.08 -24.85
N MET A 65 4.98 0.83 -25.28
CA MET A 65 4.10 -0.24 -24.79
C MET A 65 4.94 -1.21 -23.97
N ASP A 66 4.59 -1.34 -22.70
CA ASP A 66 5.15 -2.35 -21.82
C ASP A 66 4.13 -3.49 -21.62
N THR A 67 4.48 -4.67 -22.09
CA THR A 67 3.67 -5.90 -21.99
C THR A 67 4.36 -7.00 -21.19
N ILE A 68 5.45 -6.66 -20.51
CA ILE A 68 6.28 -7.62 -19.79
C ILE A 68 5.78 -7.68 -18.34
N ALA A 69 5.21 -8.82 -17.96
CA ALA A 69 4.80 -9.03 -16.57
C ALA A 69 6.00 -9.06 -15.61
N PRO A 70 5.91 -8.43 -14.43
CA PRO A 70 6.95 -8.49 -13.41
C PRO A 70 7.12 -9.91 -12.88
N LYS A 71 8.27 -10.19 -12.28
CA LYS A 71 8.49 -11.44 -11.54
C LYS A 71 7.61 -11.48 -10.29
N PRO A 72 7.26 -12.68 -9.79
CA PRO A 72 6.61 -12.80 -8.49
C PRO A 72 7.44 -12.17 -7.37
N ILE A 73 6.79 -11.81 -6.29
CA ILE A 73 7.42 -11.36 -5.05
C ILE A 73 8.32 -12.45 -4.47
N GLU A 74 9.43 -12.05 -3.86
CA GLU A 74 10.42 -12.95 -3.26
C GLU A 74 10.75 -12.50 -1.82
N ASN A 75 11.32 -13.44 -1.03
CA ASN A 75 11.84 -13.16 0.31
C ASN A 75 10.84 -12.49 1.27
N ILE A 76 9.59 -12.95 1.27
CA ILE A 76 8.56 -12.42 2.17
C ILE A 76 8.89 -12.80 3.60
N ILE A 77 8.95 -11.78 4.47
CA ILE A 77 9.13 -11.91 5.92
C ILE A 77 7.94 -11.20 6.58
N PHE A 78 7.10 -11.98 7.26
CA PHE A 78 6.02 -11.43 8.07
C PHE A 78 6.56 -10.89 9.39
N ASN A 79 6.00 -9.78 9.84
CA ASN A 79 6.27 -9.25 11.17
C ASN A 79 5.46 -10.03 12.22
N GLU A 80 6.01 -10.21 13.42
CA GLU A 80 5.40 -10.95 14.53
C GLU A 80 4.03 -10.41 14.94
N ASN A 81 3.76 -9.11 14.69
CA ASN A 81 2.45 -8.52 14.97
C ASN A 81 1.35 -8.92 13.96
N GLY A 82 1.68 -9.68 12.90
CA GLY A 82 0.73 -10.14 11.88
C GLY A 82 0.09 -9.03 11.03
N GLN A 83 0.60 -7.79 11.07
CA GLN A 83 0.05 -6.63 10.33
C GLN A 83 0.93 -6.14 9.21
N ASN A 84 2.21 -6.51 9.19
CA ASN A 84 3.18 -6.00 8.25
C ASN A 84 4.01 -7.13 7.65
N PHE A 85 4.59 -6.86 6.50
CA PHE A 85 5.59 -7.72 5.88
C PHE A 85 6.65 -6.89 5.16
N THR A 86 7.82 -7.49 4.98
CA THR A 86 8.86 -7.02 4.06
C THR A 86 9.11 -8.08 3.00
N ALA A 87 9.60 -7.66 1.84
CA ALA A 87 9.88 -8.58 0.73
C ALA A 87 10.79 -7.92 -0.30
N GLN A 88 11.00 -8.61 -1.43
CA GLN A 88 11.63 -8.07 -2.62
C GLN A 88 10.76 -8.30 -3.85
N ALA A 89 10.71 -7.32 -4.75
CA ALA A 89 9.98 -7.38 -6.01
C ALA A 89 10.57 -6.42 -7.03
N GLU A 90 9.99 -6.33 -8.21
CA GLU A 90 10.41 -5.39 -9.24
C GLU A 90 10.29 -3.95 -8.76
N ALA A 91 11.36 -3.17 -8.96
CA ALA A 91 11.46 -1.79 -8.49
C ALA A 91 10.32 -0.90 -8.99
N ASN A 92 9.78 -0.07 -8.11
CA ASN A 92 8.69 0.87 -8.37
C ASN A 92 7.36 0.20 -8.78
N SER A 93 7.15 -1.07 -8.47
CA SER A 93 5.89 -1.78 -8.63
C SER A 93 5.01 -1.64 -7.38
N PHE A 94 3.82 -2.21 -7.45
CA PHE A 94 2.84 -2.29 -6.37
C PHE A 94 2.56 -3.76 -6.04
N ILE A 95 2.36 -4.06 -4.77
CA ILE A 95 1.98 -5.39 -4.31
C ILE A 95 0.51 -5.37 -3.89
N SER A 96 -0.29 -6.24 -4.48
CA SER A 96 -1.65 -6.54 -4.04
C SER A 96 -1.67 -7.85 -3.27
N VAL A 97 -2.28 -7.86 -2.09
CA VAL A 97 -2.42 -9.09 -1.29
C VAL A 97 -3.90 -9.45 -1.16
N LYS A 98 -4.21 -10.71 -1.40
CA LYS A 98 -5.57 -11.28 -1.30
C LYS A 98 -5.58 -12.44 -0.30
N ASN A 99 -6.74 -12.67 0.34
CA ASN A 99 -7.00 -13.86 1.13
C ASN A 99 -7.43 -15.05 0.25
N ALA A 100 -7.67 -16.21 0.85
CA ALA A 100 -8.12 -17.42 0.14
C ALA A 100 -9.48 -17.26 -0.56
N ALA A 101 -10.30 -16.29 -0.18
CA ALA A 101 -11.56 -15.95 -0.85
C ALA A 101 -11.37 -15.00 -2.05
N GLY A 102 -10.13 -14.55 -2.32
CA GLY A 102 -9.81 -13.59 -3.38
C GLY A 102 -10.08 -12.14 -3.00
N GLU A 103 -10.41 -11.84 -1.76
CA GLU A 103 -10.65 -10.49 -1.28
C GLU A 103 -9.33 -9.76 -1.02
N PHE A 104 -9.28 -8.46 -1.36
CA PHE A 104 -8.12 -7.60 -1.09
C PHE A 104 -7.97 -7.38 0.42
N VAL A 105 -6.80 -7.77 0.96
CA VAL A 105 -6.53 -7.74 2.39
C VAL A 105 -5.24 -7.04 2.78
N GLY A 106 -4.47 -6.57 1.81
CA GLY A 106 -3.22 -5.88 2.08
C GLY A 106 -2.52 -5.40 0.84
N TYR A 107 -1.51 -4.58 1.02
CA TYR A 107 -0.74 -4.01 -0.08
C TYR A 107 0.71 -3.71 0.34
N GLY A 108 1.56 -3.48 -0.64
CA GLY A 108 2.93 -2.99 -0.44
C GLY A 108 3.37 -2.09 -1.58
N TYR A 109 4.29 -1.19 -1.29
CA TYR A 109 4.99 -0.39 -2.29
C TYR A 109 6.43 -0.88 -2.40
N VAL A 110 6.91 -0.95 -3.64
CA VAL A 110 8.28 -1.35 -3.93
C VAL A 110 9.09 -0.09 -4.22
N ASP A 111 10.18 0.10 -3.49
CA ASP A 111 11.07 1.22 -3.69
C ASP A 111 11.91 1.07 -4.98
N SER A 112 12.74 2.08 -5.30
CA SER A 112 13.60 2.06 -6.49
C SER A 112 14.72 1.02 -6.45
N THR A 113 14.93 0.35 -5.30
CA THR A 113 15.93 -0.70 -5.11
C THR A 113 15.32 -2.09 -5.06
N GLY A 114 13.98 -2.20 -5.15
CA GLY A 114 13.26 -3.46 -5.13
C GLY A 114 12.82 -3.94 -3.75
N ASN A 115 13.01 -3.13 -2.68
CA ASN A 115 12.55 -3.51 -1.35
C ASN A 115 11.07 -3.16 -1.17
N VAL A 116 10.34 -4.08 -0.54
CA VAL A 116 8.91 -3.95 -0.22
C VAL A 116 8.73 -3.66 1.25
N THR A 117 7.89 -2.67 1.55
CA THR A 117 7.23 -2.52 2.85
C THR A 117 5.73 -2.66 2.62
N GLY A 118 5.12 -3.66 3.26
CA GLY A 118 3.72 -3.99 3.06
C GLY A 118 2.93 -4.06 4.36
N TYR A 119 1.61 -3.91 4.22
CA TYR A 119 0.65 -3.78 5.32
C TYR A 119 -0.58 -4.63 5.03
N PHE A 120 -1.14 -5.21 6.08
CA PHE A 120 -2.43 -5.89 6.03
C PHE A 120 -3.52 -5.04 6.69
N ASN A 121 -4.75 -5.19 6.22
CA ASN A 121 -5.91 -4.47 6.73
C ASN A 121 -6.33 -4.94 8.14
N GLN A 122 -5.87 -6.12 8.56
CA GLN A 122 -6.10 -6.72 9.87
C GLN A 122 -4.92 -7.61 10.25
N VAL A 123 -4.96 -8.17 11.45
CA VAL A 123 -3.95 -9.13 11.94
C VAL A 123 -4.16 -10.49 11.27
N TYR A 124 -3.07 -11.08 10.77
CA TYR A 124 -3.01 -12.44 10.19
C TYR A 124 -1.98 -13.27 10.96
N LEU A 125 -2.44 -14.03 11.96
CA LEU A 125 -1.63 -14.86 12.85
C LEU A 125 -2.21 -16.26 13.07
N LYS A 126 -3.04 -16.76 12.13
CA LYS A 126 -3.67 -18.09 12.24
C LYS A 126 -3.30 -18.99 11.06
N GLY A 127 -2.21 -18.68 10.37
CA GLY A 127 -1.76 -19.45 9.21
C GLY A 127 -2.65 -19.30 7.98
N GLU A 128 -3.39 -18.21 7.87
CA GLU A 128 -4.24 -17.94 6.71
C GLU A 128 -3.42 -17.92 5.41
N GLU A 129 -3.95 -18.50 4.32
CA GLU A 129 -3.32 -18.42 3.01
C GLU A 129 -3.47 -17.01 2.44
N LEU A 130 -2.35 -16.40 2.12
CA LEU A 130 -2.26 -15.09 1.48
C LEU A 130 -1.68 -15.24 0.08
N THR A 131 -2.29 -14.55 -0.89
CA THR A 131 -1.87 -14.53 -2.29
C THR A 131 -1.33 -13.14 -2.63
N PHE A 132 -0.10 -13.10 -3.13
CA PHE A 132 0.63 -11.89 -3.49
C PHE A 132 0.73 -11.76 -5.00
N ILE A 133 0.44 -10.57 -5.53
CA ILE A 133 0.54 -10.24 -6.95
C ILE A 133 1.35 -8.96 -7.07
N VAL A 134 2.42 -8.99 -7.85
CA VAL A 134 3.21 -7.80 -8.21
C VAL A 134 2.57 -7.15 -9.43
N ILE A 135 2.40 -5.83 -9.38
CA ILE A 135 1.79 -5.04 -10.47
C ILE A 135 2.78 -3.94 -10.84
N ASP A 136 3.26 -3.93 -12.07
CA ASP A 136 4.19 -2.92 -12.56
C ASP A 136 3.51 -1.58 -12.86
N LYS A 137 4.29 -0.60 -13.33
CA LYS A 137 3.78 0.73 -13.70
C LYS A 137 2.83 0.71 -14.91
N ALA A 138 2.94 -0.30 -15.76
CA ALA A 138 2.07 -0.49 -16.92
C ALA A 138 0.81 -1.30 -16.57
N GLY A 139 0.67 -1.77 -15.32
CA GLY A 139 -0.45 -2.58 -14.89
C GLY A 139 -0.34 -4.07 -15.24
N ASN A 140 0.81 -4.53 -15.80
CA ASN A 140 1.04 -5.95 -15.98
C ASN A 140 1.17 -6.63 -14.63
N GLN A 141 0.64 -7.85 -14.50
CA GLN A 141 0.60 -8.59 -13.25
C GLN A 141 1.52 -9.81 -13.32
N SER A 142 2.25 -10.06 -12.24
CA SER A 142 3.00 -11.31 -12.06
C SER A 142 2.05 -12.51 -11.97
N ILE A 143 2.63 -13.69 -12.07
CA ILE A 143 1.93 -14.89 -11.57
C ILE A 143 1.73 -14.76 -10.04
N GLU A 144 0.68 -15.40 -9.54
CA GLU A 144 0.36 -15.41 -8.11
C GLU A 144 1.43 -16.15 -7.31
N PHE A 145 1.82 -15.57 -6.17
CA PHE A 145 2.66 -16.23 -5.17
C PHE A 145 1.85 -16.42 -3.89
N LYS A 146 1.80 -17.64 -3.38
CA LYS A 146 1.03 -18.00 -2.18
C LYS A 146 1.94 -18.33 -1.02
N GLN A 147 1.63 -17.78 0.15
CA GLN A 147 2.32 -18.05 1.41
C GLN A 147 1.34 -17.97 2.57
N ASN A 148 1.47 -18.88 3.52
CA ASN A 148 0.69 -18.80 4.75
C ASN A 148 1.26 -17.75 5.68
N ALA A 149 0.37 -17.01 6.34
CA ALA A 149 0.71 -16.10 7.44
C ALA A 149 1.34 -16.85 8.61
N LEU A 150 1.92 -16.13 9.55
CA LEU A 150 2.41 -16.71 10.81
C LEU A 150 1.27 -17.33 11.59
N ILE A 151 1.62 -18.27 12.46
CA ILE A 151 0.70 -18.85 13.44
C ILE A 151 1.17 -18.42 14.81
N ASP A 152 0.30 -17.73 15.55
CA ASP A 152 0.43 -17.54 16.98
C ASP A 152 -0.59 -18.45 17.68
N ASP A 153 -0.11 -19.53 18.27
CA ASP A 153 -0.87 -20.51 19.03
C ASP A 153 -0.56 -20.48 20.54
N ILE A 154 0.18 -19.44 20.98
CA ILE A 154 0.57 -19.25 22.36
C ILE A 154 -0.54 -18.47 23.08
N ALA A 155 -1.16 -19.10 24.07
CA ALA A 155 -2.13 -18.40 24.90
C ALA A 155 -1.43 -17.35 25.77
N PRO A 156 -2.03 -16.14 25.95
CA PRO A 156 -1.46 -15.13 26.82
C PRO A 156 -1.39 -15.61 28.26
N ASN A 157 -0.41 -15.10 29.01
CA ASN A 157 -0.30 -15.34 30.44
C ASN A 157 -1.54 -14.77 31.18
N PRO A 158 -1.91 -15.34 32.32
CA PRO A 158 -2.97 -14.78 33.15
C PRO A 158 -2.71 -13.32 33.53
N ILE A 159 -3.79 -12.56 33.65
CA ILE A 159 -3.74 -11.17 34.10
C ILE A 159 -3.16 -11.07 35.53
N GLU A 160 -2.33 -10.09 35.78
CA GLU A 160 -1.64 -9.87 37.05
C GLU A 160 -1.88 -8.46 37.61
N ASN A 161 -1.54 -8.25 38.91
CA ASN A 161 -1.54 -6.93 39.55
C ASN A 161 -2.89 -6.19 39.44
N ILE A 162 -3.99 -6.91 39.60
CA ILE A 162 -5.33 -6.33 39.47
C ILE A 162 -5.59 -5.39 40.68
N VAL A 163 -5.92 -4.14 40.35
CA VAL A 163 -6.34 -3.12 41.34
C VAL A 163 -7.73 -2.62 40.97
N LEU A 164 -8.68 -2.82 41.86
CA LEU A 164 -10.03 -2.29 41.71
C LEU A 164 -10.08 -0.83 42.18
N ASN A 165 -10.77 0.00 41.47
CA ASN A 165 -10.98 1.39 41.83
C ASN A 165 -11.99 1.51 42.99
N GLU A 166 -11.83 2.47 43.87
CA GLU A 166 -12.71 2.70 45.02
C GLU A 166 -14.19 2.90 44.67
N ASN A 167 -14.45 3.39 43.44
CA ASN A 167 -15.82 3.56 42.95
C ASN A 167 -16.47 2.24 42.47
N GLY A 168 -15.72 1.12 42.43
CA GLY A 168 -16.20 -0.17 41.96
C GLY A 168 -16.52 -0.27 40.48
N GLN A 169 -16.16 0.74 39.67
CA GLN A 169 -16.51 0.79 38.26
C GLN A 169 -15.34 0.47 37.30
N ASN A 170 -14.12 0.63 37.77
CA ASN A 170 -12.93 0.48 36.95
C ASN A 170 -11.89 -0.41 37.61
N PHE A 171 -10.98 -0.95 36.83
CA PHE A 171 -9.80 -1.65 37.31
C PHE A 171 -8.58 -1.33 36.43
N THR A 172 -7.42 -1.50 37.04
CA THR A 172 -6.14 -1.54 36.34
C THR A 172 -5.45 -2.88 36.60
N ALA A 173 -4.59 -3.31 35.71
CA ALA A 173 -3.86 -4.57 35.84
C ALA A 173 -2.64 -4.59 34.90
N GLN A 174 -2.00 -5.74 34.82
CA GLN A 174 -1.00 -6.05 33.79
C GLN A 174 -1.35 -7.35 33.08
N ALA A 175 -1.17 -7.39 31.78
CA ALA A 175 -1.34 -8.57 30.96
C ALA A 175 -0.45 -8.45 29.72
N GLU A 176 -0.50 -9.40 28.82
CA GLU A 176 0.22 -9.35 27.57
C GLU A 176 -0.19 -8.11 26.75
N ALA A 177 0.79 -7.45 26.12
CA ALA A 177 0.56 -6.26 25.32
C ALA A 177 -0.46 -6.52 24.18
N ASP A 178 -1.20 -5.48 23.80
CA ASP A 178 -2.18 -5.51 22.72
C ASP A 178 -3.30 -6.56 22.87
N SER A 179 -3.56 -6.98 24.11
CA SER A 179 -4.57 -7.99 24.47
C SER A 179 -5.90 -7.36 24.87
N ARG A 180 -6.96 -8.15 24.76
CA ARG A 180 -8.30 -7.82 25.25
C ARG A 180 -8.61 -8.61 26.51
N ILE A 181 -9.15 -7.92 27.51
CA ILE A 181 -9.58 -8.51 28.78
C ILE A 181 -11.11 -8.63 28.79
N GLU A 182 -11.62 -9.80 29.14
CA GLU A 182 -13.03 -10.02 29.45
C GLU A 182 -13.15 -10.33 30.94
N VAL A 183 -14.07 -9.64 31.64
CA VAL A 183 -14.41 -9.92 33.03
C VAL A 183 -15.75 -10.63 33.04
N LYS A 184 -15.78 -11.82 33.66
CA LYS A 184 -17.00 -12.63 33.79
C LYS A 184 -17.41 -12.78 35.24
N ASN A 185 -18.72 -12.85 35.49
CA ASN A 185 -19.27 -13.20 36.78
C ASN A 185 -19.26 -14.73 37.01
N ALA A 186 -19.72 -15.19 38.17
CA ALA A 186 -19.70 -16.60 38.54
C ALA A 186 -20.59 -17.50 37.67
N VAL A 187 -21.52 -16.93 36.91
CA VAL A 187 -22.38 -17.67 35.96
C VAL A 187 -21.89 -17.58 34.53
N GLY A 188 -20.71 -16.95 34.29
CA GLY A 188 -20.05 -16.87 32.99
C GLY A 188 -20.49 -15.71 32.11
N GLU A 189 -21.33 -14.80 32.61
CA GLU A 189 -21.75 -13.60 31.84
C GLU A 189 -20.65 -12.56 31.87
N VAL A 190 -20.45 -11.86 30.70
CA VAL A 190 -19.47 -10.78 30.58
C VAL A 190 -20.01 -9.54 31.29
N VAL A 191 -19.34 -9.11 32.36
CA VAL A 191 -19.71 -7.99 33.23
C VAL A 191 -18.73 -6.83 33.17
N GLY A 192 -17.69 -6.93 32.36
CA GLY A 192 -16.70 -5.88 32.16
C GLY A 192 -15.71 -6.21 31.06
N SER A 193 -14.96 -5.23 30.65
CA SER A 193 -13.90 -5.40 29.65
C SER A 193 -12.75 -4.42 29.88
N GLY A 194 -11.62 -4.72 29.28
CA GLY A 194 -10.45 -3.87 29.25
C GLY A 194 -9.59 -4.16 28.03
N SER A 195 -8.57 -3.36 27.83
CA SER A 195 -7.53 -3.59 26.85
C SER A 195 -6.17 -3.24 27.43
N THR A 196 -5.14 -3.85 26.90
CA THR A 196 -3.76 -3.50 27.22
C THR A 196 -3.21 -2.47 26.23
N ASP A 197 -2.28 -1.66 26.71
CA ASP A 197 -1.41 -0.88 25.84
C ASP A 197 -0.22 -1.74 25.34
N ASN A 198 0.68 -1.14 24.55
CA ASN A 198 1.89 -1.78 24.05
C ASN A 198 2.94 -2.13 25.13
N MET A 199 2.71 -1.72 26.37
CA MET A 199 3.55 -2.06 27.53
C MET A 199 2.87 -3.08 28.46
N GLY A 200 1.67 -3.55 28.09
CA GLY A 200 0.90 -4.51 28.88
C GLY A 200 0.10 -3.91 30.04
N ASN A 201 0.01 -2.58 30.15
CA ASN A 201 -0.82 -1.97 31.19
C ASN A 201 -2.30 -2.07 30.79
N VAL A 202 -3.13 -2.60 31.67
CA VAL A 202 -4.57 -2.76 31.48
C VAL A 202 -5.32 -1.56 32.03
N SER A 203 -6.24 -1.03 31.22
CA SER A 203 -7.31 -0.16 31.68
C SER A 203 -8.65 -0.84 31.39
N GLY A 204 -9.43 -1.11 32.41
CA GLY A 204 -10.70 -1.81 32.28
C GLY A 204 -11.83 -1.19 33.08
N TYR A 205 -13.05 -1.57 32.73
CA TYR A 205 -14.27 -1.10 33.41
C TYR A 205 -15.31 -2.21 33.53
N PHE A 206 -16.17 -2.08 34.51
CA PHE A 206 -17.33 -2.95 34.68
C PHE A 206 -18.56 -2.33 34.05
N TYR A 207 -19.37 -3.15 33.42
CA TYR A 207 -20.68 -2.73 32.94
C TYR A 207 -21.59 -2.45 34.14
N GLN A 208 -22.45 -1.48 34.04
CA GLN A 208 -23.40 -1.20 35.13
C GLN A 208 -24.28 -2.44 35.35
N VAL A 209 -24.38 -2.83 36.61
CA VAL A 209 -25.30 -3.86 37.10
C VAL A 209 -26.63 -3.22 37.40
#